data_51518ced36636346eaabe40a74916848
#
_entry.id   51518ced36636346eaabe40a74916848
#
_cell.length_a   1.000
_cell.length_b   1.000
_cell.length_c   1.000
_cell.angle_alpha   90.00
_cell.angle_beta   90.00
_cell.angle_gamma   90.00
#
_symmetry.space_group_name_H-M   'P 1'
#
loop_
_entity.id
_entity.type
_entity.pdbx_description
1 polymer ?
#
loop_
_entity_poly.entity_id
_entity_poly.type
_entity_poly.pdbx_seq_one_letter_code
_entity_poly.pdbx_strand_id
1 'polypeptide(L)'
;EASQAGVQIRMLVRGICCLLPGVPGETENIHIRSLVGQFLEHSRVYCFGEGENCRLYISSGDIMTRNTERRVEIACPILPEHLRRQILSMLDTMFRDDEKARILQPDGTYALPPQGETPLCAQEHFISHLPRFAPPRSQNLRCGEDDQKPHKGIFGLGSVLFRRKTK
;
A
#
# COMPACT_ATOMS: atom_id res chain seq x y z
N GLU A 1 8.86 6.53 16.81
CA GLU A 1 7.76 6.93 17.72
C GLU A 1 6.60 5.92 17.68
N ALA A 2 6.00 5.61 16.53
CA ALA A 2 4.87 4.67 16.46
C ALA A 2 5.24 3.28 16.96
N SER A 3 6.41 2.74 16.57
CA SER A 3 6.92 1.45 17.05
C SER A 3 7.14 1.49 18.56
N GLN A 4 7.74 2.54 19.08
CA GLN A 4 7.96 2.73 20.52
C GLN A 4 6.64 2.84 21.31
N ALA A 5 5.58 3.31 20.67
CA ALA A 5 4.22 3.32 21.23
C ALA A 5 3.49 1.97 21.11
N GLY A 6 4.16 0.90 20.65
CA GLY A 6 3.60 -0.44 20.54
C GLY A 6 2.81 -0.71 19.26
N VAL A 7 2.81 0.21 18.30
CA VAL A 7 2.11 0.02 17.02
C VAL A 7 2.86 -1.01 16.18
N GLN A 8 2.16 -2.06 15.74
CA GLN A 8 2.70 -3.06 14.83
C GLN A 8 2.73 -2.51 13.41
N ILE A 9 3.91 -2.47 12.80
CA ILE A 9 4.14 -1.90 11.49
C ILE A 9 4.66 -2.98 10.55
N ARG A 10 3.96 -3.23 9.47
CA ARG A 10 4.36 -4.19 8.43
C ARG A 10 4.57 -3.44 7.11
N MET A 11 5.71 -3.63 6.48
CA MET A 11 6.07 -2.92 5.27
C MET A 11 6.51 -3.89 4.17
N LEU A 12 6.01 -3.64 2.95
CA LEU A 12 6.53 -4.23 1.72
C LEU A 12 7.32 -3.13 0.98
N VAL A 13 8.64 -3.29 0.91
CA VAL A 13 9.53 -2.29 0.33
C VAL A 13 10.28 -2.91 -0.85
N ARG A 14 9.94 -2.47 -2.06
CA ARG A 14 10.47 -3.03 -3.31
C ARG A 14 11.89 -2.61 -3.68
N GLY A 15 12.49 -1.70 -2.95
CA GLY A 15 13.78 -1.12 -3.30
C GLY A 15 14.57 -0.67 -2.08
N ILE A 16 15.18 0.52 -2.17
CA ILE A 16 16.01 1.07 -1.10
C ILE A 16 15.18 1.29 0.16
N CYS A 17 15.65 0.78 1.29
CA CYS A 17 15.08 1.00 2.61
C CYS A 17 16.17 1.53 3.53
N CYS A 18 15.95 2.72 4.10
CA CYS A 18 16.88 3.34 5.06
C CYS A 18 16.50 3.04 6.52
N LEU A 19 15.48 2.21 6.74
CA LEU A 19 14.98 1.85 8.05
C LEU A 19 15.45 0.44 8.40
N LEU A 20 16.04 0.26 9.58
CA LEU A 20 16.36 -1.04 10.15
C LEU A 20 15.21 -1.50 11.05
N PRO A 21 14.61 -2.66 10.77
CA PRO A 21 13.55 -3.22 11.61
C PRO A 21 14.11 -3.95 12.83
N GLY A 22 13.30 -4.15 13.85
CA GLY A 22 13.62 -5.04 14.97
C GLY A 22 14.72 -4.55 15.91
N VAL A 23 15.08 -3.27 15.89
CA VAL A 23 16.04 -2.69 16.82
C VAL A 23 15.35 -2.47 18.17
N PRO A 24 15.85 -3.10 19.27
CA PRO A 24 15.24 -2.98 20.59
C PRO A 24 15.10 -1.52 21.05
N GLY A 25 13.92 -1.16 21.57
CA GLY A 25 13.61 0.18 22.05
C GLY A 25 13.36 1.22 20.97
N GLU A 26 13.54 0.89 19.68
CA GLU A 26 13.35 1.81 18.57
C GLU A 26 12.37 1.28 17.53
N THR A 27 12.73 0.19 16.83
CA THR A 27 11.97 -0.35 15.70
C THR A 27 11.55 -1.81 15.90
N GLU A 28 11.46 -2.26 17.14
CA GLU A 28 11.15 -3.65 17.50
C GLU A 28 9.79 -4.14 16.97
N ASN A 29 8.85 -3.21 16.77
CA ASN A 29 7.52 -3.48 16.24
C ASN A 29 7.41 -3.25 14.71
N ILE A 30 8.54 -3.10 14.01
CA ILE A 30 8.58 -2.92 12.57
C ILE A 30 9.07 -4.19 11.90
N HIS A 31 8.32 -4.66 10.91
CA HIS A 31 8.64 -5.82 10.09
C HIS A 31 8.68 -5.42 8.62
N ILE A 32 9.81 -5.62 7.96
CA ILE A 32 10.03 -5.22 6.59
C ILE A 32 10.30 -6.44 5.72
N ARG A 33 9.55 -6.58 4.64
CA ARG A 33 9.81 -7.53 3.57
C ARG A 33 10.07 -6.80 2.26
N SER A 34 10.96 -7.34 1.46
CA SER A 34 11.16 -6.95 0.06
C SER A 34 10.61 -8.05 -0.83
N LEU A 35 9.79 -7.68 -1.80
CA LEU A 35 9.25 -8.60 -2.78
C LEU A 35 9.77 -8.19 -4.16
N VAL A 36 10.61 -9.05 -4.74
CA VAL A 36 11.20 -8.86 -6.07
C VAL A 36 10.91 -10.09 -6.89
N GLY A 37 10.23 -9.93 -7.99
CA GLY A 37 9.82 -11.02 -8.88
C GLY A 37 9.91 -10.62 -10.35
N GLN A 38 9.13 -11.29 -11.19
CA GLN A 38 9.06 -11.03 -12.61
C GLN A 38 8.53 -9.64 -12.94
N PHE A 39 7.61 -9.14 -12.12
CA PHE A 39 6.97 -7.84 -12.29
C PHE A 39 7.43 -6.86 -11.22
N LEU A 40 7.48 -5.58 -11.58
CA LEU A 40 7.75 -4.51 -10.64
C LEU A 40 6.56 -4.32 -9.70
N GLU A 41 6.79 -4.42 -8.40
CA GLU A 41 5.81 -4.07 -7.37
C GLU A 41 5.67 -2.55 -7.29
N HIS A 42 4.72 -2.01 -8.06
CA HIS A 42 4.55 -0.56 -8.19
C HIS A 42 3.37 0.01 -7.39
N SER A 43 2.62 -0.84 -6.74
CA SER A 43 1.48 -0.43 -5.91
C SER A 43 1.95 0.33 -4.67
N ARG A 44 1.28 1.45 -4.35
CA ARG A 44 1.48 2.17 -3.10
C ARG A 44 0.17 2.14 -2.36
N VAL A 45 0.14 1.30 -1.34
CA VAL A 45 -1.03 1.08 -0.51
C VAL A 45 -0.66 1.38 0.93
N TYR A 46 -1.49 2.18 1.59
CA TYR A 46 -1.33 2.55 2.99
C TYR A 46 -2.57 2.10 3.74
N CYS A 47 -2.37 1.30 4.79
CA CYS A 47 -3.44 0.80 5.64
C CYS A 47 -3.15 1.20 7.09
N PHE A 48 -4.09 1.84 7.74
CA PHE A 48 -4.01 2.26 9.13
C PHE A 48 -5.17 1.65 9.93
N GLY A 49 -4.85 0.98 11.04
CA GLY A 49 -5.80 0.24 11.86
C GLY A 49 -5.98 -1.19 11.41
N GLU A 50 -6.92 -1.89 12.02
CA GLU A 50 -7.16 -3.33 11.85
C GLU A 50 -8.61 -3.62 11.47
N GLY A 51 -8.82 -4.76 10.80
CA GLY A 51 -10.13 -5.32 10.48
C GLY A 51 -11.01 -4.35 9.67
N GLU A 52 -12.27 -4.29 10.03
CA GLU A 52 -13.28 -3.46 9.34
C GLU A 52 -13.06 -1.95 9.52
N ASN A 53 -12.38 -1.55 10.59
CA ASN A 53 -12.08 -0.15 10.90
C ASN A 53 -10.80 0.36 10.21
N CYS A 54 -10.12 -0.47 9.42
CA CYS A 54 -8.92 -0.01 8.74
C CYS A 54 -9.23 1.09 7.71
N ARG A 55 -8.37 2.12 7.69
CA ARG A 55 -8.39 3.18 6.69
C ARG A 55 -7.35 2.85 5.62
N LEU A 56 -7.84 2.58 4.42
CA LEU A 56 -7.03 2.14 3.30
C LEU A 56 -6.96 3.23 2.23
N TYR A 57 -5.75 3.47 1.74
CA TYR A 57 -5.45 4.45 0.69
C TYR A 57 -4.59 3.82 -0.39
N ILE A 58 -4.83 4.18 -1.64
CA ILE A 58 -3.88 4.00 -2.73
C ILE A 58 -3.24 5.35 -3.05
N SER A 59 -1.95 5.35 -3.40
CA SER A 59 -1.22 6.60 -3.58
C SER A 59 -0.35 6.58 -4.83
N SER A 60 -0.04 7.78 -5.33
CA SER A 60 0.94 8.00 -6.40
C SER A 60 2.38 8.07 -5.86
N GLY A 61 2.56 8.38 -4.58
CA GLY A 61 3.85 8.65 -3.97
C GLY A 61 4.45 7.50 -3.17
N ASP A 62 5.74 7.26 -3.35
CA ASP A 62 6.55 6.48 -2.41
C ASP A 62 6.88 7.33 -1.17
N ILE A 63 7.18 6.70 -0.03
CA ILE A 63 7.68 7.40 1.16
C ILE A 63 9.17 7.72 0.95
N MET A 64 9.43 8.75 0.16
CA MET A 64 10.76 9.26 -0.14
C MET A 64 10.75 10.78 -0.01
N THR A 65 11.84 11.37 0.46
CA THR A 65 12.00 12.81 0.65
C THR A 65 11.58 13.62 -0.59
N ARG A 66 11.96 13.18 -1.79
CA ARG A 66 11.57 13.84 -3.03
C ARG A 66 10.05 13.89 -3.25
N ASN A 67 9.33 12.84 -2.82
CA ASN A 67 7.88 12.76 -3.01
C ASN A 67 7.14 13.54 -1.92
N THR A 68 7.62 13.46 -0.69
CA THR A 68 6.96 14.11 0.46
C THR A 68 7.24 15.61 0.55
N GLU A 69 8.40 16.07 0.06
CA GLU A 69 8.82 17.47 0.18
C GLU A 69 8.81 18.27 -1.13
N ARG A 70 9.00 17.61 -2.29
CA ARG A 70 9.22 18.30 -3.56
C ARG A 70 8.18 18.02 -4.62
N ARG A 71 7.20 17.17 -4.36
CA ARG A 71 6.13 16.79 -5.28
C ARG A 71 4.77 16.98 -4.64
N VAL A 72 3.77 17.10 -5.49
CA VAL A 72 2.37 16.94 -5.12
C VAL A 72 2.00 15.50 -5.43
N GLU A 73 1.67 14.74 -4.39
CA GLU A 73 1.25 13.35 -4.50
C GLU A 73 -0.21 13.22 -4.05
N ILE A 74 -0.89 12.25 -4.60
CA ILE A 74 -2.31 12.01 -4.32
C ILE A 74 -2.45 10.72 -3.52
N ALA A 75 -3.23 10.76 -2.46
CA ALA A 75 -3.70 9.58 -1.74
C ALA A 75 -5.22 9.51 -1.81
N CYS A 76 -5.73 8.44 -2.42
CA CYS A 76 -7.16 8.23 -2.62
C CYS A 76 -7.67 7.20 -1.59
N PRO A 77 -8.66 7.55 -0.74
CA PRO A 77 -9.24 6.60 0.19
C PRO A 77 -10.08 5.56 -0.53
N ILE A 78 -10.00 4.32 -0.11
CA ILE A 78 -10.83 3.23 -0.61
C ILE A 78 -12.00 3.03 0.34
N LEU A 79 -13.15 3.57 -0.02
CA LEU A 79 -14.35 3.55 0.81
C LEU A 79 -15.18 2.26 0.64
N PRO A 80 -15.41 1.71 -0.59
CA PRO A 80 -16.22 0.52 -0.77
C PRO A 80 -15.61 -0.70 -0.08
N GLU A 81 -16.37 -1.35 0.77
CA GLU A 81 -15.90 -2.47 1.59
C GLU A 81 -15.37 -3.63 0.76
N HIS A 82 -16.04 -3.97 -0.35
CA HIS A 82 -15.59 -5.05 -1.21
C HIS A 82 -14.21 -4.79 -1.82
N LEU A 83 -13.89 -3.53 -2.20
CA LEU A 83 -12.57 -3.15 -2.70
C LEU A 83 -11.52 -3.17 -1.59
N ARG A 84 -11.88 -2.73 -0.38
CA ARG A 84 -10.97 -2.82 0.78
C ARG A 84 -10.59 -4.27 1.04
N ARG A 85 -11.57 -5.18 1.08
CA ARG A 85 -11.33 -6.62 1.27
C ARG A 85 -10.42 -7.21 0.18
N GLN A 86 -10.63 -6.84 -1.07
CA GLN A 86 -9.77 -7.29 -2.18
C GLN A 86 -8.32 -6.82 -1.99
N ILE A 87 -8.10 -5.55 -1.67
CA ILE A 87 -6.76 -5.00 -1.47
C ILE A 87 -6.09 -5.61 -0.23
N LEU A 88 -6.83 -5.78 0.86
CA LEU A 88 -6.29 -6.44 2.07
C LEU A 88 -5.91 -7.89 1.79
N SER A 89 -6.72 -8.64 1.02
CA SER A 89 -6.39 -10.00 0.60
C SER A 89 -5.14 -10.03 -0.29
N MET A 90 -5.01 -9.06 -1.20
CA MET A 90 -3.79 -8.91 -2.01
C MET A 90 -2.56 -8.67 -1.12
N LEU A 91 -2.63 -7.73 -0.19
CA LEU A 91 -1.54 -7.45 0.74
C LEU A 91 -1.20 -8.68 1.59
N ASP A 92 -2.20 -9.39 2.11
CA ASP A 92 -1.98 -10.62 2.89
C ASP A 92 -1.23 -11.68 2.06
N THR A 93 -1.64 -11.90 0.82
CA THR A 93 -0.94 -12.81 -0.10
C THR A 93 0.52 -12.40 -0.30
N MET A 94 0.79 -11.11 -0.52
CA MET A 94 2.15 -10.59 -0.68
C MET A 94 2.98 -10.75 0.61
N PHE A 95 2.38 -10.55 1.78
CA PHE A 95 3.07 -10.77 3.06
C PHE A 95 3.31 -12.25 3.39
N ARG A 96 2.59 -13.15 2.76
CA ARG A 96 2.76 -14.59 2.93
C ARG A 96 3.73 -15.21 1.92
N ASP A 97 4.17 -14.45 0.91
CA ASP A 97 5.17 -14.94 -0.06
C ASP A 97 6.41 -15.47 0.68
N ASP A 98 6.75 -16.73 0.45
CA ASP A 98 7.91 -17.39 1.07
C ASP A 98 8.92 -17.91 0.03
N GLU A 99 8.68 -17.67 -1.27
CA GLU A 99 9.61 -18.02 -2.34
C GLU A 99 10.45 -16.82 -2.79
N LYS A 100 9.81 -15.71 -3.11
CA LYS A 100 10.47 -14.52 -3.69
C LYS A 100 10.73 -13.42 -2.66
N ALA A 101 9.97 -13.38 -1.59
CA ALA A 101 10.19 -12.39 -0.54
C ALA A 101 11.54 -12.55 0.17
N ARG A 102 12.01 -11.45 0.72
CA ARG A 102 13.19 -11.37 1.60
C ARG A 102 12.79 -10.56 2.83
N ILE A 103 13.22 -10.99 3.98
CA ILE A 103 12.98 -10.32 5.25
C ILE A 103 14.22 -9.50 5.60
N LEU A 104 14.05 -8.19 5.76
CA LEU A 104 15.12 -7.32 6.22
C LEU A 104 15.38 -7.59 7.71
N GLN A 105 16.66 -7.78 8.04
CA GLN A 105 17.12 -8.08 9.40
C GLN A 105 17.59 -6.80 10.12
N PRO A 106 17.71 -6.82 11.46
CA PRO A 106 18.20 -5.67 12.23
C PRO A 106 19.62 -5.23 11.87
N ASP A 107 20.44 -6.14 11.31
CA ASP A 107 21.79 -5.86 10.85
C ASP A 107 21.88 -5.32 9.42
N GLY A 108 20.71 -5.11 8.76
CA GLY A 108 20.64 -4.64 7.39
C GLY A 108 20.76 -5.73 6.33
N THR A 109 20.96 -6.98 6.71
CA THR A 109 20.96 -8.11 5.77
C THR A 109 19.57 -8.58 5.42
N TYR A 110 19.45 -9.36 4.34
CA TYR A 110 18.18 -9.95 3.92
C TYR A 110 18.23 -11.47 4.07
N ALA A 111 17.25 -12.02 4.76
CA ALA A 111 17.06 -13.46 4.91
C ALA A 111 15.87 -13.96 4.10
N LEU A 112 15.89 -15.24 3.76
CA LEU A 112 14.72 -15.94 3.23
C LEU A 112 13.67 -16.10 4.33
N PRO A 113 12.38 -15.91 4.04
CA PRO A 113 11.35 -16.29 4.98
C PRO A 113 11.35 -17.81 5.22
N PRO A 114 10.87 -18.26 6.39
CA PRO A 114 10.63 -19.69 6.60
C PRO A 114 9.65 -20.20 5.55
N GLN A 115 10.00 -21.30 4.88
CA GLN A 115 9.12 -21.94 3.92
C GLN A 115 7.99 -22.68 4.63
N GLY A 116 6.76 -22.45 4.16
CA GLY A 116 5.61 -23.25 4.57
C GLY A 116 5.56 -24.62 3.92
N GLU A 117 4.61 -25.44 4.30
CA GLU A 117 4.37 -26.75 3.68
C GLU A 117 4.03 -26.62 2.17
N THR A 118 3.40 -25.53 1.80
CA THR A 118 3.06 -25.19 0.42
C THR A 118 3.70 -23.84 0.09
N PRO A 119 4.79 -23.83 -0.69
CA PRO A 119 5.45 -22.59 -1.10
C PRO A 119 4.50 -21.65 -1.84
N LEU A 120 4.61 -20.36 -1.57
CA LEU A 120 3.76 -19.32 -2.14
C LEU A 120 4.58 -18.24 -2.81
N CYS A 121 4.51 -18.15 -4.13
CA CYS A 121 4.94 -17.00 -4.90
C CYS A 121 3.74 -16.08 -5.17
N ALA A 122 3.72 -14.90 -4.58
CA ALA A 122 2.57 -14.00 -4.68
C ALA A 122 2.26 -13.59 -6.12
N GLN A 123 3.26 -13.31 -6.93
CA GLN A 123 3.07 -12.91 -8.33
C GLN A 123 2.47 -14.04 -9.17
N GLU A 124 2.96 -15.27 -9.02
CA GLU A 124 2.42 -16.44 -9.71
C GLU A 124 1.00 -16.76 -9.24
N HIS A 125 0.76 -16.63 -7.94
CA HIS A 125 -0.58 -16.74 -7.38
C HIS A 125 -1.55 -15.75 -8.03
N PHE A 126 -1.17 -14.48 -8.16
CA PHE A 126 -2.02 -13.48 -8.81
C PHE A 126 -2.26 -13.77 -10.28
N ILE A 127 -1.25 -14.19 -11.03
CA ILE A 127 -1.42 -14.57 -12.44
C ILE A 127 -2.44 -15.70 -12.60
N SER A 128 -2.36 -16.70 -11.72
CA SER A 128 -3.20 -17.89 -11.78
C SER A 128 -4.63 -17.64 -11.28
N HIS A 129 -4.80 -16.70 -10.34
CA HIS A 129 -6.05 -16.48 -9.63
C HIS A 129 -6.65 -15.08 -9.87
N LEU A 130 -6.12 -14.34 -10.85
CA LEU A 130 -6.74 -13.06 -11.23
C LEU A 130 -8.21 -13.30 -11.56
N PRO A 131 -9.16 -12.63 -10.89
CA PRO A 131 -10.51 -12.59 -11.37
C PRO A 131 -10.45 -12.07 -12.80
N ARG A 132 -10.99 -12.81 -13.76
CA ARG A 132 -11.17 -12.30 -15.12
C ARG A 132 -12.12 -11.11 -15.00
N PHE A 133 -11.57 -9.92 -14.93
CA PHE A 133 -12.34 -8.71 -15.08
C PHE A 133 -12.95 -8.76 -16.49
N ALA A 134 -14.22 -9.14 -16.57
CA ALA A 134 -14.99 -8.76 -17.73
C ALA A 134 -14.88 -7.24 -17.79
N PRO A 135 -14.39 -6.65 -18.89
CA PRO A 135 -14.37 -5.20 -19.00
C PRO A 135 -15.79 -4.73 -18.67
N PRO A 136 -15.95 -3.67 -17.85
CA PRO A 136 -17.27 -3.12 -17.62
C PRO A 136 -17.89 -2.95 -19.00
N ARG A 137 -19.07 -3.57 -19.24
CA ARG A 137 -19.83 -3.28 -20.44
C ARG A 137 -19.85 -1.76 -20.52
N SER A 138 -19.33 -1.23 -21.61
CA SER A 138 -19.29 0.20 -21.85
C SER A 138 -20.71 0.74 -21.77
N GLN A 139 -21.19 0.98 -20.59
CA GLN A 139 -22.24 1.94 -20.39
C GLN A 139 -21.56 3.23 -20.78
N ASN A 140 -21.97 3.73 -21.96
CA ASN A 140 -21.56 5.01 -22.48
C ASN A 140 -21.56 6.01 -21.32
N LEU A 141 -20.38 6.27 -20.76
CA LEU A 141 -20.14 7.46 -19.96
C LEU A 141 -20.25 8.60 -20.98
N ARG A 142 -21.49 8.98 -21.33
CA ARG A 142 -21.75 10.30 -21.88
C ARG A 142 -21.33 11.24 -20.76
N CYS A 143 -20.16 11.86 -20.94
CA CYS A 143 -19.90 13.14 -20.28
C CYS A 143 -21.09 14.02 -20.67
N GLY A 144 -22.00 14.24 -19.74
CA GLY A 144 -23.12 15.15 -19.96
C GLY A 144 -22.54 16.53 -20.20
N GLU A 145 -22.74 17.01 -21.41
CA GLU A 145 -22.62 18.42 -21.77
C GLU A 145 -23.81 19.17 -21.18
N ASP A 146 -23.97 19.17 -19.88
CA ASP A 146 -24.91 20.07 -19.19
C ASP A 146 -24.67 20.02 -17.70
N ASP A 147 -23.87 20.96 -17.22
CA ASP A 147 -24.13 21.61 -15.93
C ASP A 147 -23.20 22.82 -15.73
N GLN A 148 -23.46 23.87 -16.49
CA GLN A 148 -23.07 25.23 -16.12
C GLN A 148 -24.05 25.78 -15.06
N LYS A 149 -24.18 25.12 -13.93
CA LYS A 149 -24.78 25.74 -12.75
C LYS A 149 -23.75 25.73 -11.61
N PRO A 150 -23.45 26.89 -11.02
CA PRO A 150 -22.53 26.93 -9.90
C PRO A 150 -23.14 26.21 -8.71
N HIS A 151 -22.66 25.00 -8.41
CA HIS A 151 -23.01 24.31 -7.18
C HIS A 151 -22.42 25.06 -6.00
N LYS A 152 -23.27 25.73 -5.23
CA LYS A 152 -22.97 26.19 -3.88
C LYS A 152 -22.57 24.99 -3.03
N GLY A 153 -21.39 25.09 -2.44
CA GLY A 153 -20.62 24.11 -1.74
C GLY A 153 -21.37 23.05 -0.91
N ILE A 154 -20.93 21.82 -1.14
CA ILE A 154 -20.81 20.82 -0.09
C ILE A 154 -19.38 20.32 -0.18
N PHE A 155 -18.49 20.93 0.58
CA PHE A 155 -17.14 20.43 0.81
C PHE A 155 -17.22 19.25 1.78
N GLY A 156 -17.10 18.05 1.25
CA GLY A 156 -17.10 16.82 2.01
C GLY A 156 -16.30 15.72 1.32
N LEU A 157 -15.15 16.04 0.77
CA LEU A 157 -14.19 15.06 0.25
C LEU A 157 -12.82 15.42 0.81
N GLY A 158 -12.42 14.69 1.85
CA GLY A 158 -11.09 14.82 2.43
C GLY A 158 -10.01 14.34 1.48
N SER A 159 -9.59 15.19 0.57
CA SER A 159 -8.30 15.07 -0.08
C SER A 159 -7.26 15.61 0.90
N VAL A 160 -6.39 14.74 1.41
CA VAL A 160 -5.25 15.19 2.22
C VAL A 160 -4.25 15.82 1.26
N LEU A 161 -4.32 17.14 1.13
CA LEU A 161 -3.33 17.95 0.43
C LEU A 161 -2.20 18.24 1.43
N PHE A 162 -1.02 17.68 1.24
CA PHE A 162 0.17 18.11 1.98
C PHE A 162 0.60 19.48 1.47
N ARG A 163 0.21 20.54 2.19
CA ARG A 163 0.59 21.91 1.87
C ARG A 163 1.91 22.25 2.55
N ARG A 164 2.87 22.69 1.73
CA ARG A 164 4.17 23.23 2.18
C ARG A 164 3.96 24.44 3.09
N LYS A 165 4.55 24.44 4.28
CA LYS A 165 4.80 25.69 5.02
C LYS A 165 5.98 26.39 4.35
N THR A 166 5.72 27.49 3.68
CA THR A 166 6.76 28.47 3.34
C THR A 166 7.18 29.22 4.61
N LYS A 167 8.49 29.25 4.87
CA LYS A 167 9.08 30.22 5.78
C LYS A 167 9.11 31.57 5.09
#